data_1cdf13364ea81d33dd37398c8d1f1b61
#
_entry.id   1cdf13364ea81d33dd37398c8d1f1b61
#
_cell.length_a   1.000
_cell.length_b   1.000
_cell.length_c   1.000
_cell.angle_alpha   90.00
_cell.angle_beta   90.00
_cell.angle_gamma   90.00
#
_symmetry.space_group_name_H-M   'P 1'
#
loop_
_entity.id
_entity.type
_entity.pdbx_description
1 polymer ?
#
loop_
_entity_poly.entity_id
_entity_poly.type
_entity_poly.pdbx_seq_one_letter_code
_entity_poly.pdbx_strand_id
1 'polypeptide(L)'
;QWNIEYVRAPEVWSAYSSSYGDAAYGYHVQVQVAVVDTGIDYTHRDLSGAVTWCVVSLSDGAIFYRGTDLKKCSDQNGHGTHVAGIVAARLNGAGVAGVAPKVTLYAIRVLSASGSGYLSDVARGIVEAVKGPDGIAGTSDDADVISMSLGGPHSDTLYEAVRYAYSYGAVLVAAAGNEGASTPSYPAAYPEVIAVGAIDSSYNVPSWSNRNPDVVAPGVSIYSTLPKNKYGYMSGTSMACPHVSGVAALVQALRLAAGKSRLSPDAMKLVLTTTARDLGPQGYDELYGYGLVDAYSAVQYALSQP
;
A
#
# COMPACT_ATOMS: atom_id res chain seq x y z
N GLN A 1 -17.13 8.09 2.57
CA GLN A 1 -15.81 7.62 3.07
C GLN A 1 -14.85 8.81 3.18
N TRP A 2 -14.82 9.44 4.35
CA TRP A 2 -13.96 10.60 4.58
C TRP A 2 -12.49 10.37 4.21
N ASN A 3 -11.98 9.16 4.44
CA ASN A 3 -10.60 8.80 4.18
C ASN A 3 -10.22 8.93 2.70
N ILE A 4 -11.06 8.44 1.81
CA ILE A 4 -10.82 8.49 0.35
C ILE A 4 -10.89 9.95 -0.15
N GLU A 5 -11.80 10.75 0.40
CA GLU A 5 -11.92 12.16 0.07
C GLU A 5 -10.73 12.98 0.56
N TYR A 6 -10.22 12.68 1.77
CA TYR A 6 -9.07 13.40 2.33
C TYR A 6 -7.79 13.23 1.53
N VAL A 7 -7.57 12.05 0.96
CA VAL A 7 -6.43 11.82 0.05
C VAL A 7 -6.71 12.29 -1.38
N ARG A 8 -7.90 12.80 -1.68
CA ARG A 8 -8.34 13.33 -2.97
C ARG A 8 -8.30 12.33 -4.12
N ALA A 9 -8.56 11.06 -3.83
CA ALA A 9 -8.64 10.02 -4.85
C ALA A 9 -9.81 10.24 -5.84
N PRO A 10 -11.05 10.60 -5.40
CA PRO A 10 -12.16 10.87 -6.32
C PRO A 10 -11.86 12.01 -7.32
N GLU A 11 -11.04 12.97 -6.95
CA GLU A 11 -10.62 14.04 -7.86
C GLU A 11 -9.73 13.53 -8.98
N VAL A 12 -8.86 12.55 -8.71
CA VAL A 12 -8.08 11.86 -9.75
C VAL A 12 -9.01 11.13 -10.72
N TRP A 13 -9.95 10.35 -10.19
CA TRP A 13 -10.89 9.60 -11.02
C TRP A 13 -11.68 10.53 -11.94
N SER A 14 -12.20 11.61 -11.38
CA SER A 14 -13.00 12.60 -12.13
C SER A 14 -12.17 13.33 -13.18
N ALA A 15 -10.97 13.79 -12.83
CA ALA A 15 -10.16 14.62 -13.69
C ALA A 15 -9.53 13.86 -14.86
N TYR A 16 -9.21 12.57 -14.68
CA TYR A 16 -8.40 11.82 -15.64
C TYR A 16 -9.11 10.69 -16.38
N SER A 17 -10.33 10.29 -15.96
CA SER A 17 -11.05 9.17 -16.57
C SER A 17 -11.41 9.39 -18.04
N SER A 18 -11.74 10.61 -18.45
CA SER A 18 -12.05 10.93 -19.84
C SER A 18 -10.84 10.80 -20.77
N SER A 19 -9.63 11.07 -20.27
CA SER A 19 -8.40 11.05 -21.05
C SER A 19 -7.66 9.73 -20.99
N TYR A 20 -7.73 9.02 -19.87
CA TYR A 20 -6.91 7.83 -19.58
C TYR A 20 -7.74 6.60 -19.16
N GLY A 21 -9.08 6.69 -19.18
CA GLY A 21 -9.95 5.55 -18.90
C GLY A 21 -9.65 4.90 -17.55
N ASP A 22 -9.45 3.60 -17.56
CA ASP A 22 -9.25 2.79 -16.35
C ASP A 22 -7.96 3.13 -15.58
N ALA A 23 -6.98 3.76 -16.23
CA ALA A 23 -5.76 4.19 -15.53
C ALA A 23 -6.03 5.27 -14.47
N ALA A 24 -7.07 6.10 -14.65
CA ALA A 24 -7.52 7.04 -13.63
C ALA A 24 -8.00 6.37 -12.34
N TYR A 25 -8.32 5.09 -12.41
CA TYR A 25 -8.74 4.24 -11.29
C TYR A 25 -7.65 3.25 -10.84
N GLY A 26 -6.41 3.44 -11.33
CA GLY A 26 -5.25 2.65 -10.97
C GLY A 26 -5.01 1.41 -11.84
N TYR A 27 -5.79 1.17 -12.89
CA TYR A 27 -5.56 0.03 -13.76
C TYR A 27 -4.53 0.33 -14.86
N HIS A 28 -3.49 -0.43 -14.88
CA HIS A 28 -2.62 -0.64 -16.03
C HIS A 28 -2.12 -2.09 -15.98
N VAL A 29 -2.01 -2.74 -17.13
CA VAL A 29 -1.61 -4.16 -17.19
C VAL A 29 -0.25 -4.44 -16.54
N GLN A 30 0.58 -3.44 -16.46
CA GLN A 30 1.92 -3.50 -15.86
C GLN A 30 1.99 -2.87 -14.46
N VAL A 31 0.86 -2.59 -13.79
CA VAL A 31 0.87 -2.00 -12.44
C VAL A 31 0.16 -2.94 -11.48
N GLN A 32 0.90 -3.43 -10.50
CA GLN A 32 0.40 -4.33 -9.46
C GLN A 32 0.83 -3.82 -8.08
N VAL A 33 -0.06 -3.97 -7.11
CA VAL A 33 0.23 -3.70 -5.70
C VAL A 33 0.29 -5.04 -4.96
N ALA A 34 1.42 -5.35 -4.36
CA ALA A 34 1.56 -6.48 -3.47
C ALA A 34 1.16 -6.06 -2.04
N VAL A 35 0.19 -6.74 -1.47
CA VAL A 35 -0.24 -6.57 -0.07
C VAL A 35 0.45 -7.65 0.76
N VAL A 36 1.48 -7.27 1.50
CA VAL A 36 2.29 -8.15 2.35
C VAL A 36 1.68 -8.14 3.75
N ASP A 37 0.86 -9.15 4.07
CA ASP A 37 -0.02 -9.13 5.23
C ASP A 37 -0.52 -10.54 5.63
N THR A 38 -1.73 -10.63 6.17
CA THR A 38 -2.39 -11.89 6.60
C THR A 38 -3.07 -12.67 5.47
N GLY A 39 -2.97 -12.20 4.25
CA GLY A 39 -3.72 -12.70 3.08
C GLY A 39 -4.85 -11.76 2.70
N ILE A 40 -5.64 -12.16 1.71
CA ILE A 40 -6.80 -11.39 1.22
C ILE A 40 -7.97 -12.34 1.02
N ASP A 41 -9.17 -11.97 1.46
CA ASP A 41 -10.41 -12.62 1.01
C ASP A 41 -10.76 -12.14 -0.41
N TYR A 42 -10.18 -12.82 -1.38
CA TYR A 42 -10.37 -12.52 -2.81
C TYR A 42 -11.82 -12.74 -3.28
N THR A 43 -12.65 -13.45 -2.49
CA THR A 43 -14.06 -13.71 -2.81
C THR A 43 -14.97 -12.58 -2.37
N HIS A 44 -14.46 -11.61 -1.58
CA HIS A 44 -15.24 -10.45 -1.18
C HIS A 44 -15.73 -9.68 -2.40
N ARG A 45 -17.02 -9.32 -2.44
CA ARG A 45 -17.65 -8.69 -3.62
C ARG A 45 -16.94 -7.41 -4.06
N ASP A 46 -16.42 -6.62 -3.11
CA ASP A 46 -15.71 -5.38 -3.41
C ASP A 46 -14.24 -5.61 -3.82
N LEU A 47 -13.73 -6.83 -3.69
CA LEU A 47 -12.40 -7.25 -4.14
C LEU A 47 -12.47 -8.25 -5.29
N SER A 48 -13.66 -8.49 -5.86
CA SER A 48 -13.87 -9.43 -6.95
C SER A 48 -13.00 -9.07 -8.15
N GLY A 49 -12.19 -10.04 -8.60
CA GLY A 49 -11.26 -9.88 -9.73
C GLY A 49 -10.05 -8.99 -9.44
N ALA A 50 -9.89 -8.48 -8.21
CA ALA A 50 -8.75 -7.64 -7.86
C ALA A 50 -7.45 -8.44 -7.71
N VAL A 51 -7.53 -9.61 -7.05
CA VAL A 51 -6.37 -10.46 -6.78
C VAL A 51 -6.17 -11.44 -7.92
N THR A 52 -4.96 -11.46 -8.50
CA THR A 52 -4.64 -12.32 -9.66
C THR A 52 -3.58 -13.36 -9.38
N TRP A 53 -2.81 -13.19 -8.33
CA TRP A 53 -1.71 -14.07 -7.97
C TRP A 53 -1.40 -13.96 -6.48
N CYS A 54 -0.77 -15.00 -5.93
CA CYS A 54 -0.48 -14.99 -4.50
C CYS A 54 0.76 -15.79 -4.09
N VAL A 55 1.30 -15.42 -2.94
CA VAL A 55 2.40 -16.11 -2.26
C VAL A 55 2.00 -16.37 -0.82
N VAL A 56 2.37 -17.53 -0.30
CA VAL A 56 2.37 -17.82 1.13
C VAL A 56 3.79 -18.13 1.57
N SER A 57 4.26 -17.50 2.62
CA SER A 57 5.48 -17.87 3.34
C SER A 57 5.18 -17.81 4.84
N LEU A 58 5.03 -18.99 5.43
CA LEU A 58 4.74 -19.16 6.85
C LEU A 58 5.64 -20.26 7.40
N SER A 59 6.69 -19.87 8.14
CA SER A 59 7.63 -20.80 8.77
C SER A 59 6.95 -21.69 9.81
N ASP A 60 5.95 -21.15 10.51
CA ASP A 60 5.03 -21.98 11.31
C ASP A 60 4.23 -22.89 10.38
N GLY A 61 4.47 -24.18 10.46
CA GLY A 61 3.87 -25.19 9.58
C GLY A 61 4.64 -25.43 8.27
N ALA A 62 5.78 -24.79 8.06
CA ALA A 62 6.64 -24.95 6.88
C ALA A 62 5.88 -24.81 5.54
N ILE A 63 5.03 -23.80 5.45
CA ILE A 63 4.18 -23.54 4.29
C ILE A 63 4.87 -22.55 3.37
N PHE A 64 5.12 -22.98 2.12
CA PHE A 64 5.48 -22.09 1.04
C PHE A 64 4.65 -22.41 -0.20
N TYR A 65 4.11 -21.37 -0.81
CA TYR A 65 3.36 -21.48 -2.06
C TYR A 65 3.53 -20.20 -2.87
N ARG A 66 3.54 -20.32 -4.19
CA ARG A 66 3.38 -19.22 -5.14
C ARG A 66 2.55 -19.69 -6.33
N GLY A 67 1.59 -18.91 -6.76
CA GLY A 67 0.76 -19.28 -7.91
C GLY A 67 -0.59 -18.61 -7.93
N THR A 68 -1.50 -19.18 -8.70
CA THR A 68 -2.85 -18.64 -8.96
C THR A 68 -3.96 -19.33 -8.17
N ASP A 69 -3.65 -20.33 -7.34
CA ASP A 69 -4.62 -20.89 -6.39
C ASP A 69 -4.78 -19.93 -5.20
N LEU A 70 -5.65 -18.96 -5.35
CA LEU A 70 -5.84 -17.88 -4.38
C LEU A 70 -6.38 -18.36 -3.03
N LYS A 71 -6.95 -19.58 -2.97
CA LYS A 71 -7.41 -20.19 -1.71
C LYS A 71 -6.27 -20.35 -0.71
N LYS A 72 -5.05 -20.58 -1.20
CA LYS A 72 -3.86 -20.69 -0.37
C LYS A 72 -3.55 -19.41 0.41
N CYS A 73 -3.93 -18.27 -0.13
CA CYS A 73 -3.66 -16.95 0.42
C CYS A 73 -4.91 -16.30 1.04
N SER A 74 -5.96 -17.07 1.28
CA SER A 74 -7.16 -16.59 1.97
C SER A 74 -6.82 -16.04 3.35
N ASP A 75 -7.39 -14.88 3.66
CA ASP A 75 -7.20 -14.21 4.93
C ASP A 75 -8.04 -14.87 6.04
N GLN A 76 -7.38 -15.35 7.06
CA GLN A 76 -8.00 -15.96 8.25
C GLN A 76 -8.01 -15.02 9.47
N ASN A 77 -7.48 -13.81 9.32
CA ASN A 77 -7.40 -12.79 10.37
C ASN A 77 -8.37 -11.63 10.12
N GLY A 78 -8.37 -11.09 8.92
CA GLY A 78 -9.14 -9.92 8.50
C GLY A 78 -8.31 -8.67 8.26
N HIS A 79 -7.11 -8.58 8.81
CA HIS A 79 -6.26 -7.40 8.69
C HIS A 79 -5.86 -7.15 7.21
N GLY A 80 -5.35 -8.15 6.51
CA GLY A 80 -4.95 -8.02 5.11
C GLY A 80 -6.11 -7.70 4.17
N THR A 81 -7.30 -8.24 4.41
CA THR A 81 -8.50 -7.92 3.64
C THR A 81 -8.93 -6.48 3.84
N HIS A 82 -8.83 -5.97 5.07
CA HIS A 82 -9.13 -4.58 5.40
C HIS A 82 -8.17 -3.63 4.67
N VAL A 83 -6.88 -3.91 4.73
CA VAL A 83 -5.81 -3.18 4.01
C VAL A 83 -6.05 -3.21 2.49
N ALA A 84 -6.32 -4.39 1.93
CA ALA A 84 -6.59 -4.54 0.50
C ALA A 84 -7.79 -3.71 0.02
N GLY A 85 -8.83 -3.61 0.83
CA GLY A 85 -10.00 -2.77 0.54
C GLY A 85 -9.67 -1.30 0.46
N ILE A 86 -8.79 -0.79 1.33
CA ILE A 86 -8.34 0.61 1.29
C ILE A 86 -7.57 0.90 0.00
N VAL A 87 -6.76 -0.04 -0.46
CA VAL A 87 -6.04 0.11 -1.74
C VAL A 87 -6.99 0.04 -2.92
N ALA A 88 -7.85 -0.99 -3.00
CA ALA A 88 -8.39 -1.48 -4.26
C ALA A 88 -9.86 -1.87 -4.27
N ALA A 89 -10.64 -1.61 -3.23
CA ALA A 89 -12.06 -1.95 -3.24
C ALA A 89 -12.76 -1.33 -4.46
N ARG A 90 -13.52 -2.15 -5.18
CA ARG A 90 -14.08 -1.84 -6.50
C ARG A 90 -15.24 -0.83 -6.40
N LEU A 91 -15.29 0.10 -7.33
CA LEU A 91 -16.43 1.01 -7.53
C LEU A 91 -17.57 0.23 -8.22
N ASN A 92 -18.38 -0.47 -7.44
CA ASN A 92 -19.48 -1.31 -7.94
C ASN A 92 -20.87 -0.82 -7.51
N GLY A 93 -20.95 0.39 -6.96
CA GLY A 93 -22.21 1.00 -6.50
C GLY A 93 -22.66 0.53 -5.12
N ALA A 94 -21.84 -0.24 -4.40
CA ALA A 94 -22.16 -0.74 -3.07
C ALA A 94 -20.88 -0.85 -2.23
N GLY A 95 -21.03 -0.98 -0.92
CA GLY A 95 -19.93 -1.18 0.00
C GLY A 95 -18.98 0.01 0.10
N VAL A 96 -17.70 -0.23 -0.14
CA VAL A 96 -16.63 0.77 -0.04
C VAL A 96 -15.85 0.89 -1.34
N ALA A 97 -15.11 1.99 -1.49
CA ALA A 97 -14.16 2.19 -2.58
C ALA A 97 -12.74 2.29 -2.03
N GLY A 98 -11.77 1.72 -2.72
CA GLY A 98 -10.35 1.92 -2.47
C GLY A 98 -9.82 3.18 -3.17
N VAL A 99 -8.60 3.55 -2.87
CA VAL A 99 -7.91 4.69 -3.50
C VAL A 99 -7.70 4.46 -5.00
N ALA A 100 -7.32 3.23 -5.36
CA ALA A 100 -7.09 2.77 -6.74
C ALA A 100 -8.05 1.61 -7.08
N PRO A 101 -9.35 1.89 -7.33
CA PRO A 101 -10.41 0.87 -7.31
C PRO A 101 -10.39 -0.10 -8.50
N LYS A 102 -9.44 0.03 -9.42
CA LYS A 102 -9.23 -0.94 -10.52
C LYS A 102 -7.83 -1.53 -10.55
N VAL A 103 -6.98 -1.23 -9.57
CA VAL A 103 -5.62 -1.79 -9.53
C VAL A 103 -5.65 -3.30 -9.33
N THR A 104 -4.64 -3.97 -9.88
CA THR A 104 -4.39 -5.39 -9.66
C THR A 104 -3.62 -5.60 -8.36
N LEU A 105 -4.05 -6.58 -7.56
CA LEU A 105 -3.42 -6.95 -6.30
C LEU A 105 -2.72 -8.31 -6.39
N TYR A 106 -1.58 -8.42 -5.74
CA TYR A 106 -0.95 -9.68 -5.35
C TYR A 106 -1.12 -9.88 -3.85
N ALA A 107 -1.65 -11.02 -3.43
CA ALA A 107 -1.78 -11.37 -2.03
C ALA A 107 -0.51 -12.06 -1.55
N ILE A 108 0.24 -11.43 -0.67
CA ILE A 108 1.48 -11.98 -0.11
C ILE A 108 1.24 -12.26 1.37
N ARG A 109 0.88 -13.50 1.65
CA ARG A 109 0.55 -13.94 3.00
C ARG A 109 1.80 -14.37 3.75
N VAL A 110 2.25 -13.52 4.66
CA VAL A 110 3.44 -13.73 5.51
C VAL A 110 3.12 -13.70 7.00
N LEU A 111 1.87 -13.35 7.35
CA LEU A 111 1.36 -13.33 8.70
C LEU A 111 0.30 -14.40 8.89
N SER A 112 0.31 -15.05 10.05
CA SER A 112 -0.62 -16.11 10.42
C SER A 112 -2.03 -15.57 10.72
N ALA A 113 -2.94 -16.48 11.04
CA ALA A 113 -4.30 -16.12 11.50
C ALA A 113 -4.30 -15.26 12.77
N SER A 114 -3.23 -15.30 13.58
CA SER A 114 -3.08 -14.42 14.75
C SER A 114 -2.60 -13.00 14.39
N GLY A 115 -2.23 -12.75 13.13
CA GLY A 115 -1.69 -11.46 12.69
C GLY A 115 -0.20 -11.28 12.95
N SER A 116 0.52 -12.34 13.29
CA SER A 116 1.96 -12.32 13.56
C SER A 116 2.73 -13.23 12.59
N GLY A 117 4.01 -12.98 12.46
CA GLY A 117 4.89 -13.78 11.61
C GLY A 117 6.36 -13.51 11.86
N TYR A 118 7.22 -14.26 11.19
CA TYR A 118 8.67 -14.11 11.28
C TYR A 118 9.17 -13.08 10.27
N LEU A 119 10.20 -12.32 10.63
CA LEU A 119 10.82 -11.36 9.73
C LEU A 119 11.41 -12.03 8.48
N SER A 120 11.86 -13.28 8.59
CA SER A 120 12.31 -14.07 7.44
C SER A 120 11.19 -14.37 6.44
N ASP A 121 9.96 -14.61 6.92
CA ASP A 121 8.80 -14.79 6.04
C ASP A 121 8.40 -13.50 5.35
N VAL A 122 8.45 -12.38 6.07
CA VAL A 122 8.22 -11.05 5.48
C VAL A 122 9.28 -10.77 4.40
N ALA A 123 10.55 -11.00 4.68
CA ALA A 123 11.65 -10.83 3.74
C ALA A 123 11.44 -11.67 2.47
N ARG A 124 11.09 -12.93 2.63
CA ARG A 124 10.79 -13.81 1.49
C ARG A 124 9.60 -13.31 0.69
N GLY A 125 8.54 -12.88 1.35
CA GLY A 125 7.36 -12.31 0.69
C GLY A 125 7.68 -11.08 -0.16
N ILE A 126 8.54 -10.20 0.33
CA ILE A 126 9.01 -9.01 -0.41
C ILE A 126 9.77 -9.44 -1.68
N VAL A 127 10.69 -10.38 -1.56
CA VAL A 127 11.47 -10.88 -2.71
C VAL A 127 10.57 -11.55 -3.75
N GLU A 128 9.62 -12.38 -3.31
CA GLU A 128 8.68 -13.04 -4.23
C GLU A 128 7.74 -12.02 -4.91
N ALA A 129 7.31 -10.97 -4.20
CA ALA A 129 6.48 -9.92 -4.77
C ALA A 129 7.17 -9.20 -5.95
N VAL A 130 8.46 -8.92 -5.83
CA VAL A 130 9.23 -8.26 -6.89
C VAL A 130 9.65 -9.21 -8.00
N LYS A 131 9.63 -10.53 -7.76
CA LYS A 131 9.83 -11.53 -8.83
C LYS A 131 8.56 -11.79 -9.64
N GLY A 132 7.40 -11.45 -9.08
CA GLY A 132 6.13 -11.63 -9.75
C GLY A 132 5.77 -13.08 -10.13
N PRO A 133 4.72 -13.26 -10.92
CA PRO A 133 4.26 -14.56 -11.40
C PRO A 133 5.30 -15.36 -12.20
N ASP A 134 6.11 -14.72 -13.03
CA ASP A 134 7.11 -15.41 -13.85
C ASP A 134 8.36 -15.84 -13.06
N GLY A 135 8.54 -15.32 -11.85
CA GLY A 135 9.64 -15.64 -10.96
C GLY A 135 10.96 -14.93 -11.27
N ILE A 136 10.92 -13.91 -12.11
CA ILE A 136 12.10 -13.17 -12.59
C ILE A 136 11.94 -11.70 -12.27
N ALA A 137 12.76 -11.17 -11.38
CA ALA A 137 12.74 -9.74 -11.07
C ALA A 137 13.23 -8.89 -12.24
N GLY A 138 12.63 -7.72 -12.44
CA GLY A 138 12.92 -6.81 -13.53
C GLY A 138 12.02 -7.01 -14.75
N THR A 139 10.88 -7.68 -14.59
CA THR A 139 9.91 -7.91 -15.66
C THR A 139 8.62 -7.10 -15.47
N SER A 140 7.72 -7.19 -16.43
CA SER A 140 6.50 -6.35 -16.42
C SER A 140 5.41 -6.86 -15.47
N ASP A 141 5.57 -8.03 -14.87
CA ASP A 141 4.64 -8.59 -13.90
C ASP A 141 5.13 -8.50 -12.44
N ASP A 142 6.25 -7.82 -12.22
CA ASP A 142 6.73 -7.48 -10.88
C ASP A 142 5.74 -6.58 -10.14
N ALA A 143 5.68 -6.66 -8.83
CA ALA A 143 4.93 -5.69 -8.05
C ALA A 143 5.57 -4.30 -8.15
N ASP A 144 4.81 -3.31 -8.63
CA ASP A 144 5.26 -1.91 -8.69
C ASP A 144 5.26 -1.24 -7.33
N VAL A 145 4.33 -1.63 -6.49
CA VAL A 145 4.16 -1.12 -5.13
C VAL A 145 4.07 -2.29 -4.17
N ILE A 146 4.87 -2.26 -3.12
CA ILE A 146 4.82 -3.25 -2.03
C ILE A 146 4.30 -2.53 -0.79
N SER A 147 3.08 -2.92 -0.37
CA SER A 147 2.36 -2.33 0.76
C SER A 147 2.55 -3.21 1.99
N MET A 148 3.15 -2.66 3.03
CA MET A 148 3.54 -3.38 4.25
C MET A 148 2.92 -2.74 5.49
N SER A 149 1.70 -3.15 5.82
CA SER A 149 1.01 -2.73 7.05
C SER A 149 1.44 -3.61 8.23
N LEU A 150 2.72 -3.61 8.53
CA LEU A 150 3.36 -4.42 9.55
C LEU A 150 4.65 -3.72 10.04
N GLY A 151 5.16 -4.15 11.15
CA GLY A 151 6.39 -3.60 11.70
C GLY A 151 7.02 -4.49 12.76
N GLY A 152 8.31 -4.27 12.97
CA GLY A 152 9.10 -4.99 13.95
C GLY A 152 10.49 -4.35 14.13
N PRO A 153 11.41 -5.07 14.79
CA PRO A 153 12.78 -4.62 14.97
C PRO A 153 13.56 -4.68 13.65
N HIS A 154 14.71 -4.04 13.62
CA HIS A 154 15.67 -4.19 12.54
C HIS A 154 16.11 -5.66 12.37
N SER A 155 16.27 -6.04 11.11
CA SER A 155 16.78 -7.35 10.72
C SER A 155 17.60 -7.20 9.44
N ASP A 156 18.81 -7.73 9.41
CA ASP A 156 19.65 -7.71 8.20
C ASP A 156 18.95 -8.42 7.04
N THR A 157 18.33 -9.57 7.30
CA THR A 157 17.57 -10.32 6.28
C THR A 157 16.42 -9.50 5.71
N LEU A 158 15.67 -8.78 6.56
CA LEU A 158 14.60 -7.89 6.12
C LEU A 158 15.17 -6.74 5.29
N TYR A 159 16.26 -6.14 5.73
CA TYR A 159 16.88 -5.02 5.03
C TYR A 159 17.42 -5.42 3.65
N GLU A 160 18.04 -6.58 3.55
CA GLU A 160 18.50 -7.13 2.25
C GLU A 160 17.32 -7.32 1.28
N ALA A 161 16.19 -7.85 1.75
CA ALA A 161 14.99 -8.01 0.93
C ALA A 161 14.43 -6.65 0.47
N VAL A 162 14.39 -5.66 1.35
CA VAL A 162 13.96 -4.29 1.02
C VAL A 162 14.88 -3.69 -0.05
N ARG A 163 16.19 -3.78 0.12
CA ARG A 163 17.16 -3.29 -0.86
C ARG A 163 17.07 -4.00 -2.21
N TYR A 164 16.83 -5.30 -2.18
CA TYR A 164 16.60 -6.09 -3.39
C TYR A 164 15.41 -5.57 -4.18
N ALA A 165 14.25 -5.44 -3.53
CA ALA A 165 13.04 -4.94 -4.17
C ALA A 165 13.21 -3.48 -4.67
N TYR A 166 13.83 -2.64 -3.86
CA TYR A 166 14.15 -1.27 -4.23
C TYR A 166 15.05 -1.21 -5.48
N SER A 167 16.06 -2.07 -5.58
CA SER A 167 16.98 -2.11 -6.73
C SER A 167 16.29 -2.50 -8.04
N TYR A 168 15.17 -3.22 -7.97
CA TYR A 168 14.34 -3.55 -9.14
C TYR A 168 13.21 -2.55 -9.39
N GLY A 169 13.18 -1.44 -8.66
CA GLY A 169 12.26 -0.33 -8.91
C GLY A 169 10.92 -0.41 -8.19
N ALA A 170 10.73 -1.36 -7.28
CA ALA A 170 9.51 -1.44 -6.48
C ALA A 170 9.42 -0.28 -5.48
N VAL A 171 8.28 0.40 -5.45
CA VAL A 171 7.96 1.42 -4.44
C VAL A 171 7.54 0.71 -3.17
N LEU A 172 8.30 0.91 -2.09
CA LEU A 172 8.07 0.27 -0.80
C LEU A 172 7.39 1.25 0.15
N VAL A 173 6.23 0.88 0.66
CA VAL A 173 5.41 1.68 1.57
C VAL A 173 5.14 0.88 2.83
N ALA A 174 5.39 1.44 4.00
CA ALA A 174 5.16 0.74 5.26
C ALA A 174 4.53 1.63 6.34
N ALA A 175 3.77 0.99 7.21
CA ALA A 175 3.19 1.61 8.40
C ALA A 175 4.30 2.02 9.39
N ALA A 176 4.21 3.24 9.92
CA ALA A 176 5.20 3.76 10.86
C ALA A 176 5.22 3.03 12.20
N GLY A 177 4.10 2.39 12.58
CA GLY A 177 3.95 1.71 13.86
C GLY A 177 3.02 2.45 14.83
N ASN A 178 2.57 1.74 15.88
CA ASN A 178 1.47 2.17 16.74
C ASN A 178 1.86 2.22 18.24
N GLU A 179 3.14 2.40 18.54
CA GLU A 179 3.67 2.38 19.91
C GLU A 179 3.90 3.78 20.49
N GLY A 180 3.59 4.84 19.72
CA GLY A 180 3.91 6.21 20.10
C GLY A 180 5.41 6.48 20.21
N ALA A 181 6.23 5.68 19.50
CA ALA A 181 7.67 5.77 19.52
C ALA A 181 8.17 7.01 18.77
N SER A 182 9.39 7.44 19.08
CA SER A 182 10.03 8.62 18.48
C SER A 182 10.48 8.40 17.03
N THR A 183 10.53 7.14 16.58
CA THR A 183 10.95 6.76 15.23
C THR A 183 10.02 5.68 14.67
N PRO A 184 9.91 5.55 13.35
CA PRO A 184 9.17 4.44 12.76
C PRO A 184 9.77 3.07 13.13
N SER A 185 8.93 2.06 13.16
CA SER A 185 9.35 0.65 13.19
C SER A 185 9.92 0.23 11.83
N TYR A 186 10.63 -0.90 11.80
CA TYR A 186 11.09 -1.48 10.54
C TYR A 186 10.00 -2.36 9.90
N PRO A 187 9.86 -2.34 8.57
CA PRO A 187 10.75 -1.76 7.55
C PRO A 187 10.55 -0.26 7.28
N ALA A 188 9.54 0.41 7.87
CA ALA A 188 9.27 1.82 7.59
C ALA A 188 10.48 2.73 7.89
N ALA A 189 11.31 2.37 8.85
CA ALA A 189 12.50 3.14 9.23
C ALA A 189 13.66 3.05 8.23
N TYR A 190 13.62 2.12 7.27
CA TYR A 190 14.65 2.07 6.23
C TYR A 190 14.50 3.23 5.25
N PRO A 191 15.60 3.88 4.80
CA PRO A 191 15.53 5.04 3.91
C PRO A 191 14.91 4.73 2.53
N GLU A 192 14.95 3.48 2.09
CA GLU A 192 14.35 2.99 0.85
C GLU A 192 12.83 2.88 0.92
N VAL A 193 12.24 2.99 2.11
CA VAL A 193 10.82 2.77 2.37
C VAL A 193 10.13 4.09 2.69
N ILE A 194 8.91 4.26 2.21
CA ILE A 194 8.05 5.40 2.56
C ILE A 194 7.33 5.06 3.86
N ALA A 195 7.65 5.77 4.94
CA ALA A 195 7.04 5.60 6.25
C ALA A 195 5.75 6.40 6.35
N VAL A 196 4.65 5.76 6.74
CA VAL A 196 3.32 6.37 6.80
C VAL A 196 2.78 6.40 8.22
N GLY A 197 2.54 7.61 8.74
CA GLY A 197 1.85 7.85 10.00
C GLY A 197 0.33 8.02 9.81
N ALA A 198 -0.41 8.04 10.90
CA ALA A 198 -1.86 8.11 10.90
C ALA A 198 -2.40 9.47 11.35
N ILE A 199 -3.50 9.89 10.72
CA ILE A 199 -4.35 11.00 11.21
C ILE A 199 -5.79 10.53 11.40
N ASP A 200 -6.51 11.26 12.25
CA ASP A 200 -7.96 11.15 12.38
C ASP A 200 -8.71 12.13 11.45
N SER A 201 -10.05 12.10 11.49
CA SER A 201 -10.90 12.97 10.66
C SER A 201 -10.85 14.46 11.02
N SER A 202 -10.22 14.80 12.15
CA SER A 202 -9.95 16.19 12.57
C SER A 202 -8.51 16.61 12.27
N TYR A 203 -7.78 15.84 11.47
CA TYR A 203 -6.37 16.03 11.11
C TYR A 203 -5.39 15.90 12.29
N ASN A 204 -5.79 15.32 13.41
CA ASN A 204 -4.89 15.10 14.53
C ASN A 204 -4.10 13.79 14.33
N VAL A 205 -2.85 13.80 14.75
CA VAL A 205 -2.04 12.58 14.85
C VAL A 205 -2.32 11.91 16.19
N PRO A 206 -2.84 10.65 16.21
CA PRO A 206 -3.06 9.94 17.45
C PRO A 206 -1.76 9.74 18.23
N SER A 207 -1.86 9.70 19.56
CA SER A 207 -0.67 9.54 20.43
C SER A 207 0.09 8.24 20.17
N TRP A 208 -0.60 7.21 19.71
CA TRP A 208 0.00 5.91 19.39
C TRP A 208 0.74 5.88 18.02
N SER A 209 0.49 6.81 17.10
CA SER A 209 1.21 6.83 15.81
C SER A 209 2.68 7.17 16.03
N ASN A 210 3.57 6.32 15.57
CA ASN A 210 5.02 6.57 15.68
C ASN A 210 5.40 7.86 14.95
N ARG A 211 6.37 8.57 15.49
CA ARG A 211 6.83 9.89 15.02
C ARG A 211 7.81 9.78 13.86
N ASN A 212 8.07 10.89 13.24
CA ASN A 212 8.99 11.05 12.10
C ASN A 212 8.62 10.16 10.90
N PRO A 213 7.34 10.10 10.48
CA PRO A 213 6.98 9.50 9.20
C PRO A 213 7.46 10.37 8.04
N ASP A 214 7.43 9.84 6.82
CA ASP A 214 7.60 10.66 5.62
C ASP A 214 6.32 11.46 5.32
N VAL A 215 5.18 10.79 5.38
CA VAL A 215 3.85 11.37 5.18
C VAL A 215 2.85 10.76 6.14
N VAL A 216 1.68 11.37 6.25
CA VAL A 216 0.54 10.82 6.98
C VAL A 216 -0.63 10.55 6.04
N ALA A 217 -1.54 9.68 6.49
CA ALA A 217 -2.79 9.39 5.82
C ALA A 217 -3.86 9.00 6.85
N PRO A 218 -5.15 8.94 6.45
CA PRO A 218 -6.22 8.51 7.34
C PRO A 218 -5.97 7.13 7.95
N GLY A 219 -5.97 7.05 9.28
CA GLY A 219 -5.66 5.80 10.01
C GLY A 219 -6.53 5.57 11.24
N VAL A 220 -7.56 6.38 11.47
CA VAL A 220 -8.45 6.25 12.64
C VAL A 220 -9.87 5.98 12.18
N SER A 221 -10.49 4.91 12.69
CA SER A 221 -11.87 4.53 12.34
C SER A 221 -12.09 4.45 10.82
N ILE A 222 -11.25 3.68 10.16
CA ILE A 222 -11.32 3.47 8.72
C ILE A 222 -12.24 2.29 8.42
N TYR A 223 -13.30 2.55 7.65
CA TYR A 223 -14.27 1.54 7.21
C TYR A 223 -13.79 0.87 5.93
N SER A 224 -13.64 -0.44 5.96
CA SER A 224 -13.15 -1.22 4.82
C SER A 224 -13.68 -2.65 4.83
N THR A 225 -13.27 -3.42 3.83
CA THR A 225 -13.65 -4.82 3.64
C THR A 225 -13.09 -5.73 4.74
N LEU A 226 -13.89 -6.71 5.12
CA LEU A 226 -13.51 -7.81 6.01
C LEU A 226 -13.91 -9.14 5.39
N PRO A 227 -13.29 -10.26 5.78
CA PRO A 227 -13.64 -11.57 5.24
C PRO A 227 -15.14 -11.88 5.34
N LYS A 228 -15.61 -12.76 4.43
CA LYS A 228 -17.01 -13.22 4.34
C LYS A 228 -17.99 -12.09 3.99
N ASN A 229 -17.62 -11.24 3.03
CA ASN A 229 -18.41 -10.10 2.56
C ASN A 229 -18.84 -9.13 3.68
N LYS A 230 -18.04 -9.04 4.74
CA LYS A 230 -18.26 -8.10 5.83
C LYS A 230 -17.49 -6.81 5.62
N TYR A 231 -17.82 -5.82 6.44
CA TYR A 231 -17.15 -4.53 6.54
C TYR A 231 -16.96 -4.18 8.00
N GLY A 232 -15.97 -3.36 8.30
CA GLY A 232 -15.75 -2.91 9.66
C GLY A 232 -14.74 -1.78 9.75
N TYR A 233 -14.73 -1.15 10.91
CA TYR A 233 -13.79 -0.10 11.26
C TYR A 233 -12.55 -0.67 11.91
N MET A 234 -11.39 -0.19 11.48
CA MET A 234 -10.11 -0.44 12.15
C MET A 234 -9.31 0.86 12.25
N SER A 235 -8.43 0.93 13.23
CA SER A 235 -7.53 2.05 13.45
C SER A 235 -6.09 1.56 13.57
N GLY A 236 -5.15 2.31 12.99
CA GLY A 236 -3.73 2.01 13.02
C GLY A 236 -3.00 2.68 11.86
N THR A 237 -1.68 2.78 11.97
CA THR A 237 -0.85 3.13 10.81
C THR A 237 -0.93 2.08 9.71
N SER A 238 -1.37 0.86 10.05
CA SER A 238 -1.75 -0.20 9.09
C SER A 238 -2.87 0.21 8.14
N MET A 239 -3.75 1.12 8.52
CA MET A 239 -4.83 1.65 7.69
C MET A 239 -4.37 2.89 6.91
N ALA A 240 -3.43 3.64 7.43
CA ALA A 240 -2.83 4.78 6.76
C ALA A 240 -1.94 4.36 5.58
N CYS A 241 -1.09 3.37 5.77
CA CYS A 241 -0.16 2.84 4.76
C CYS A 241 -0.83 2.51 3.41
N PRO A 242 -1.93 1.75 3.33
CA PRO A 242 -2.56 1.40 2.06
C PRO A 242 -3.13 2.59 1.29
N HIS A 243 -3.47 3.70 1.93
CA HIS A 243 -3.83 4.93 1.22
C HIS A 243 -2.67 5.41 0.35
N VAL A 244 -1.47 5.46 0.91
CA VAL A 244 -0.26 5.89 0.19
C VAL A 244 0.10 4.90 -0.91
N SER A 245 -0.03 3.61 -0.65
CA SER A 245 0.19 2.56 -1.66
C SER A 245 -0.77 2.71 -2.84
N GLY A 246 -2.03 3.00 -2.59
CA GLY A 246 -3.03 3.29 -3.62
C GLY A 246 -2.70 4.53 -4.43
N VAL A 247 -2.24 5.61 -3.79
CA VAL A 247 -1.80 6.84 -4.49
C VAL A 247 -0.62 6.54 -5.40
N ALA A 248 0.38 5.80 -4.91
CA ALA A 248 1.52 5.40 -5.74
C ALA A 248 1.09 4.59 -6.97
N ALA A 249 0.11 3.70 -6.81
CA ALA A 249 -0.45 2.93 -7.94
C ALA A 249 -1.16 3.82 -8.95
N LEU A 250 -1.95 4.80 -8.51
CA LEU A 250 -2.59 5.78 -9.39
C LEU A 250 -1.54 6.55 -10.21
N VAL A 251 -0.47 7.01 -9.57
CA VAL A 251 0.63 7.72 -10.24
C VAL A 251 1.27 6.85 -11.31
N GLN A 252 1.64 5.61 -10.99
CA GLN A 252 2.29 4.72 -11.95
C GLN A 252 1.38 4.38 -13.13
N ALA A 253 0.11 4.05 -12.87
CA ALA A 253 -0.85 3.71 -13.91
C ALA A 253 -1.08 4.87 -14.89
N LEU A 254 -1.25 6.09 -14.37
CA LEU A 254 -1.47 7.27 -15.20
C LEU A 254 -0.22 7.69 -15.99
N ARG A 255 0.98 7.55 -15.40
CA ARG A 255 2.22 7.80 -16.14
C ARG A 255 2.38 6.85 -17.32
N LEU A 256 2.17 5.55 -17.10
CA LEU A 256 2.26 4.57 -18.19
C LEU A 256 1.19 4.80 -19.26
N ALA A 257 -0.05 5.10 -18.84
CA ALA A 257 -1.12 5.44 -19.79
C ALA A 257 -0.84 6.71 -20.61
N ALA A 258 -0.09 7.64 -20.04
CA ALA A 258 0.39 8.86 -20.73
C ALA A 258 1.63 8.62 -21.59
N GLY A 259 2.10 7.38 -21.73
CA GLY A 259 3.29 7.03 -22.50
C GLY A 259 4.61 7.40 -21.82
N LYS A 260 4.59 7.64 -20.52
CA LYS A 260 5.78 7.96 -19.71
C LYS A 260 6.32 6.69 -19.03
N SER A 261 7.57 6.74 -18.58
CA SER A 261 8.14 5.68 -17.75
C SER A 261 7.59 5.70 -16.33
N ARG A 262 7.67 4.56 -15.64
CA ARG A 262 7.43 4.51 -14.19
C ARG A 262 8.37 5.45 -13.45
N LEU A 263 7.90 6.00 -12.33
CA LEU A 263 8.79 6.64 -11.38
C LEU A 263 9.62 5.59 -10.65
N SER A 264 10.90 5.87 -10.46
CA SER A 264 11.73 5.10 -9.53
C SER A 264 11.21 5.26 -8.09
N PRO A 265 11.62 4.38 -7.15
CA PRO A 265 11.24 4.54 -5.74
C PRO A 265 11.60 5.92 -5.16
N ASP A 266 12.78 6.44 -5.46
CA ASP A 266 13.21 7.77 -5.00
C ASP A 266 12.37 8.88 -5.62
N ALA A 267 12.09 8.81 -6.93
CA ALA A 267 11.25 9.79 -7.59
C ALA A 267 9.80 9.75 -7.07
N MET A 268 9.26 8.57 -6.79
CA MET A 268 7.94 8.44 -6.17
C MET A 268 7.92 9.06 -4.78
N LYS A 269 8.90 8.74 -3.93
CA LYS A 269 9.01 9.33 -2.59
C LYS A 269 9.08 10.85 -2.66
N LEU A 270 9.87 11.39 -3.59
CA LEU A 270 9.97 12.83 -3.82
C LEU A 270 8.63 13.44 -4.24
N VAL A 271 7.93 12.82 -5.19
CA VAL A 271 6.59 13.28 -5.63
C VAL A 271 5.62 13.30 -4.45
N LEU A 272 5.52 12.22 -3.70
CA LEU A 272 4.56 12.10 -2.60
C LEU A 272 4.85 13.08 -1.46
N THR A 273 6.13 13.31 -1.13
CA THR A 273 6.52 14.24 -0.07
C THR A 273 6.42 15.71 -0.50
N THR A 274 6.78 16.02 -1.74
CA THR A 274 6.71 17.39 -2.27
C THR A 274 5.27 17.88 -2.46
N THR A 275 4.36 16.97 -2.82
CA THR A 275 2.95 17.31 -3.11
C THR A 275 2.03 17.06 -1.92
N ALA A 276 2.52 16.54 -0.80
CA ALA A 276 1.75 16.37 0.41
C ALA A 276 1.19 17.71 0.89
N ARG A 277 -0.03 17.67 1.44
CA ARG A 277 -0.62 18.83 2.07
C ARG A 277 0.00 19.06 3.43
N ASP A 278 0.75 20.13 3.57
CA ASP A 278 1.43 20.51 4.82
C ASP A 278 0.42 20.70 5.95
N LEU A 279 0.64 20.01 7.06
CA LEU A 279 -0.17 20.08 8.27
C LEU A 279 0.73 20.37 9.47
N GLY A 280 0.21 21.10 10.44
CA GLY A 280 0.99 21.49 11.62
C GLY A 280 1.99 22.63 11.32
N PRO A 281 3.17 22.63 11.95
CA PRO A 281 4.24 23.57 11.63
C PRO A 281 4.66 23.48 10.16
N GLN A 282 4.99 24.63 9.57
CA GLN A 282 5.36 24.68 8.16
C GLN A 282 6.59 23.80 7.85
N GLY A 283 6.49 22.99 6.81
CA GLY A 283 7.53 22.08 6.36
C GLY A 283 7.50 20.74 7.10
N TYR A 284 8.64 20.05 7.11
CA TYR A 284 8.74 18.76 7.78
C TYR A 284 8.66 18.93 9.31
N ASP A 285 7.80 18.13 9.95
CA ASP A 285 7.74 18.03 11.40
C ASP A 285 7.58 16.58 11.86
N GLU A 286 7.81 16.32 13.16
CA GLU A 286 7.85 14.98 13.71
C GLU A 286 6.49 14.27 13.75
N LEU A 287 5.37 15.01 13.73
CA LEU A 287 4.01 14.45 13.78
C LEU A 287 3.50 14.06 12.40
N TYR A 288 3.59 14.98 11.46
CA TYR A 288 2.99 14.87 10.12
C TYR A 288 3.99 14.52 9.03
N GLY A 289 5.31 14.47 9.32
CA GLY A 289 6.31 14.39 8.27
C GLY A 289 6.18 15.58 7.31
N TYR A 290 6.11 15.32 6.02
CA TYR A 290 5.85 16.34 5.00
C TYR A 290 4.37 16.71 4.85
N GLY A 291 3.47 15.97 5.51
CA GLY A 291 2.04 16.25 5.53
C GLY A 291 1.17 15.10 5.03
N LEU A 292 -0.11 15.41 4.77
CA LEU A 292 -1.11 14.48 4.28
C LEU A 292 -0.90 14.18 2.79
N VAL A 293 -0.80 12.89 2.44
CA VAL A 293 -0.70 12.46 1.05
C VAL A 293 -1.88 13.01 0.23
N ASP A 294 -1.61 13.55 -0.96
CA ASP A 294 -2.58 14.16 -1.86
C ASP A 294 -2.47 13.51 -3.25
N ALA A 295 -3.43 12.64 -3.57
CA ALA A 295 -3.43 11.89 -4.81
C ALA A 295 -3.52 12.79 -6.05
N TYR A 296 -4.37 13.82 -6.00
CA TYR A 296 -4.57 14.72 -7.14
C TYR A 296 -3.30 15.53 -7.43
N SER A 297 -2.71 16.14 -6.41
CA SER A 297 -1.47 16.90 -6.55
C SER A 297 -0.29 16.02 -6.96
N ALA A 298 -0.20 14.80 -6.42
CA ALA A 298 0.84 13.84 -6.78
C ALA A 298 0.74 13.43 -8.26
N VAL A 299 -0.44 13.08 -8.74
CA VAL A 299 -0.68 12.72 -10.15
C VAL A 299 -0.38 13.90 -11.07
N GLN A 300 -0.90 15.08 -10.75
CA GLN A 300 -0.69 16.28 -11.55
C GLN A 300 0.81 16.60 -11.68
N TYR A 301 1.53 16.57 -10.57
CA TYR A 301 2.97 16.82 -10.57
C TYR A 301 3.73 15.72 -11.34
N ALA A 302 3.42 14.45 -11.09
CA ALA A 302 4.08 13.33 -11.75
C ALA A 302 3.87 13.32 -13.27
N LEU A 303 2.70 13.72 -13.76
CA LEU A 303 2.43 13.83 -15.19
C LEU A 303 3.16 15.02 -15.85
N SER A 304 3.51 16.04 -15.09
CA SER A 304 4.30 17.18 -15.58
C SER A 304 5.79 16.86 -15.73
N GLN A 305 6.28 15.81 -15.07
CA GLN A 305 7.68 15.41 -15.14
C GLN A 305 7.95 14.58 -16.39
N PRO A 306 9.21 14.55 -16.90
CA PRO A 306 9.62 13.76 -18.06
C PRO A 306 9.28 12.27 -17.91
#